data_292de3e2a2b28123b80ef69ff8fafbff
#
_entry.id   292de3e2a2b28123b80ef69ff8fafbff
#
_cell.length_a   1.000
_cell.length_b   1.000
_cell.length_c   1.000
_cell.angle_alpha   90.00
_cell.angle_beta   90.00
_cell.angle_gamma   90.00
#
_symmetry.space_group_name_H-M   'P 1'
#
loop_
_entity.id
_entity.type
_entity.pdbx_description
1 polymer ?
#
loop_
_entity_poly.entity_id
_entity_poly.type
_entity_poly.pdbx_seq_one_letter_code
_entity_poly.pdbx_strand_id
1 'polypeptide(L)'
;EYEGVELRSRVERESRDRTVAEFAAAVDERLTERQRAALKTAELNGYFEWPRPVDGSEIAERMGITRQTFHQHLRAAERKLVEAYVNPRSN
;
A
#
# COMPACT_ATOMS: atom_id res chain seq x y z
N GLU A 1 5.93 13.31 37.29
CA GLU A 1 5.07 13.87 36.25
C GLU A 1 5.63 13.67 34.85
N TYR A 2 6.93 13.90 34.69
CA TYR A 2 7.58 13.66 33.39
C TYR A 2 7.52 12.19 32.99
N GLU A 3 7.65 11.30 33.95
CA GLU A 3 7.57 9.86 33.69
C GLU A 3 6.21 9.44 33.18
N GLY A 4 5.13 10.03 33.71
CA GLY A 4 3.77 9.74 33.28
C GLY A 4 3.53 10.18 31.85
N VAL A 5 4.07 11.34 31.47
CA VAL A 5 3.93 11.87 30.11
C VAL A 5 4.68 10.99 29.11
N GLU A 6 5.89 10.57 29.45
CA GLU A 6 6.69 9.71 28.61
C GLU A 6 6.03 8.34 28.39
N LEU A 7 5.46 7.78 29.47
CA LEU A 7 4.78 6.49 29.40
C LEU A 7 3.56 6.56 28.50
N ARG A 8 2.76 7.61 28.64
CA ARG A 8 1.58 7.81 27.81
C ARG A 8 1.95 7.93 26.33
N SER A 9 2.99 8.70 26.04
CA SER A 9 3.46 8.90 24.67
C SER A 9 3.92 7.57 24.06
N ARG A 10 4.60 6.74 24.84
CA ARG A 10 5.07 5.43 24.39
C ARG A 10 3.91 4.49 24.08
N VAL A 11 2.91 4.46 24.94
CA VAL A 11 1.72 3.62 24.75
C VAL A 11 0.94 4.04 23.50
N GLU A 12 0.78 5.33 23.29
CA GLU A 12 0.11 5.86 22.12
C GLU A 12 0.84 5.48 20.83
N ARG A 13 2.17 5.52 20.87
CA ARG A 13 3.00 5.18 19.72
C ARG A 13 2.86 3.70 19.38
N GLU A 14 2.92 2.84 20.38
CA GLU A 14 2.76 1.40 20.19
C GLU A 14 1.38 1.05 19.62
N SER A 15 0.33 1.73 20.10
CA SER A 15 -1.02 1.54 19.59
C SER A 15 -1.12 1.93 18.12
N ARG A 16 -0.50 3.05 17.72
CA ARG A 16 -0.55 3.50 16.34
C ARG A 16 0.21 2.53 15.42
N ASP A 17 1.36 2.03 15.88
CA ASP A 17 2.15 1.09 15.09
C ASP A 17 1.36 -0.20 14.85
N ARG A 18 0.67 -0.71 15.87
CA ARG A 18 -0.16 -1.90 15.72
C ARG A 18 -1.32 -1.66 14.77
N THR A 19 -1.97 -0.50 14.87
CA THR A 19 -3.09 -0.15 14.01
C THR A 19 -2.67 -0.07 12.55
N VAL A 20 -1.50 0.52 12.30
CA VAL A 20 -0.96 0.60 10.94
C VAL A 20 -0.64 -0.80 10.41
N ALA A 21 -0.01 -1.64 11.23
CA ALA A 21 0.32 -3.00 10.84
C ALA A 21 -0.95 -3.83 10.55
N GLU A 22 -1.97 -3.67 11.38
CA GLU A 22 -3.26 -4.34 11.18
C GLU A 22 -3.93 -3.90 9.89
N PHE A 23 -3.89 -2.60 9.60
CA PHE A 23 -4.44 -2.06 8.37
C PHE A 23 -3.71 -2.62 7.16
N ALA A 24 -2.39 -2.60 7.20
CA ALA A 24 -1.57 -3.11 6.10
C ALA A 24 -1.85 -4.59 5.83
N ALA A 25 -1.95 -5.39 6.90
CA ALA A 25 -2.26 -6.81 6.76
C ALA A 25 -3.65 -7.04 6.17
N ALA A 26 -4.63 -6.26 6.61
CA ALA A 26 -6.00 -6.36 6.11
C ALA A 26 -6.07 -6.02 4.62
N VAL A 27 -5.36 -4.98 4.19
CA VAL A 27 -5.29 -4.61 2.78
C VAL A 27 -4.62 -5.71 1.98
N ASP A 28 -3.49 -6.21 2.49
CA ASP A 28 -2.72 -7.23 1.81
C ASP A 28 -3.55 -8.50 1.57
N GLU A 29 -4.37 -8.89 2.52
CA GLU A 29 -5.27 -10.05 2.38
C GLU A 29 -6.32 -9.86 1.29
N ARG A 30 -6.72 -8.64 1.02
CA ARG A 30 -7.74 -8.33 0.02
C ARG A 30 -7.17 -8.28 -1.41
N LEU A 31 -5.87 -8.15 -1.54
CA LEU A 31 -5.22 -8.08 -2.85
C LEU A 31 -4.98 -9.47 -3.40
N THR A 32 -5.17 -9.63 -4.70
CA THR A 32 -4.69 -10.83 -5.37
C THR A 32 -3.18 -10.76 -5.46
N GLU A 33 -2.54 -11.88 -5.71
CA GLU A 33 -1.10 -11.94 -5.87
C GLU A 33 -0.61 -11.00 -6.96
N ARG A 34 -1.33 -10.96 -8.08
CA ARG A 34 -0.99 -10.08 -9.21
C ARG A 34 -1.16 -8.61 -8.88
N GLN A 35 -2.21 -8.28 -8.15
CA GLN A 35 -2.46 -6.90 -7.73
C GLN A 35 -1.37 -6.44 -6.76
N ARG A 36 -0.99 -7.31 -5.83
CA ARG A 36 0.07 -7.01 -4.88
C ARG A 36 1.40 -6.80 -5.60
N ALA A 37 1.71 -7.67 -6.56
CA ALA A 37 2.93 -7.56 -7.33
C ALA A 37 2.98 -6.25 -8.12
N ALA A 38 1.86 -5.87 -8.75
CA ALA A 38 1.80 -4.62 -9.51
C ALA A 38 2.03 -3.41 -8.60
N LEU A 39 1.38 -3.39 -7.44
CA LEU A 39 1.51 -2.28 -6.50
C LEU A 39 2.94 -2.17 -5.97
N LYS A 40 3.54 -3.27 -5.55
CA LYS A 40 4.89 -3.28 -4.99
C LYS A 40 5.94 -2.94 -6.05
N THR A 41 5.79 -3.48 -7.25
CA THR A 41 6.74 -3.20 -8.33
C THR A 41 6.67 -1.72 -8.72
N ALA A 42 5.46 -1.16 -8.79
CA ALA A 42 5.28 0.26 -9.09
C ALA A 42 5.98 1.12 -8.04
N GLU A 43 5.76 0.84 -6.77
CA GLU A 43 6.37 1.61 -5.68
C GLU A 43 7.90 1.51 -5.70
N LEU A 44 8.43 0.31 -5.85
CA LEU A 44 9.87 0.09 -5.85
C LEU A 44 10.59 0.77 -7.00
N ASN A 45 9.90 0.99 -8.11
CA ASN A 45 10.48 1.62 -9.29
C ASN A 45 10.19 3.11 -9.42
N GLY A 46 9.56 3.70 -8.40
CA GLY A 46 9.30 5.14 -8.39
C GLY A 46 8.13 5.59 -9.22
N TYR A 47 7.21 4.69 -9.54
CA TYR A 47 6.06 5.02 -10.38
C TYR A 47 5.18 6.14 -9.79
N PHE A 48 5.13 6.21 -8.46
CA PHE A 48 4.33 7.22 -7.76
C PHE A 48 5.08 8.52 -7.46
N GLU A 49 6.33 8.60 -7.84
CA GLU A 49 7.12 9.81 -7.63
C GLU A 49 6.85 10.85 -8.71
N TRP A 50 7.17 12.10 -8.41
CA TRP A 50 7.04 13.17 -9.39
C TRP A 50 8.30 14.04 -9.35
N PRO A 51 9.01 14.24 -10.47
CA PRO A 51 8.69 13.64 -11.77
C PRO A 51 8.91 12.11 -11.74
N ARG A 52 8.12 11.41 -12.54
CA ARG A 52 8.14 9.94 -12.55
C ARG A 52 9.37 9.44 -13.31
N PRO A 53 10.24 8.63 -12.67
CA PRO A 53 11.45 8.11 -13.33
C PRO A 53 11.19 6.97 -14.29
N VAL A 54 10.04 6.29 -14.17
CA VAL A 54 9.66 5.18 -15.05
C VAL A 54 8.21 5.33 -15.47
N ASP A 55 7.84 4.75 -16.61
CA ASP A 55 6.44 4.72 -17.02
C ASP A 55 5.86 3.31 -16.83
N GLY A 56 4.55 3.19 -17.05
CA GLY A 56 3.85 1.93 -16.86
C GLY A 56 4.31 0.84 -17.83
N SER A 57 4.78 1.21 -19.02
CA SER A 57 5.28 0.26 -19.98
C SER A 57 6.56 -0.42 -19.52
N GLU A 58 7.45 0.35 -18.90
CA GLU A 58 8.69 -0.19 -18.36
C GLU A 58 8.43 -1.16 -17.21
N ILE A 59 7.47 -0.83 -16.34
CA ILE A 59 7.12 -1.69 -15.22
C ILE A 59 6.47 -2.98 -15.71
N ALA A 60 5.56 -2.86 -16.69
CA ALA A 60 4.90 -4.02 -17.28
C ALA A 60 5.91 -4.97 -17.90
N GLU A 61 6.90 -4.42 -18.60
CA GLU A 61 7.97 -5.21 -19.19
C GLU A 61 8.74 -5.99 -18.14
N ARG A 62 9.07 -5.34 -17.03
CA ARG A 62 9.77 -6.00 -15.91
C ARG A 62 8.96 -7.12 -15.29
N MET A 63 7.63 -6.99 -15.31
CA MET A 63 6.72 -8.00 -14.79
C MET A 63 6.36 -9.07 -15.81
N GLY A 64 6.77 -8.90 -17.07
CA GLY A 64 6.44 -9.85 -18.13
C GLY A 64 4.98 -9.81 -18.56
N ILE A 65 4.33 -8.67 -18.45
CA ILE A 65 2.92 -8.49 -18.82
C ILE A 65 2.79 -7.26 -19.71
N THR A 66 1.60 -7.08 -20.29
CA THR A 66 1.32 -5.90 -21.11
C THR A 66 1.07 -4.69 -20.23
N ARG A 67 1.26 -3.50 -20.78
CA ARG A 67 0.96 -2.25 -20.10
C ARG A 67 -0.49 -2.22 -19.63
N GLN A 68 -1.41 -2.67 -20.49
CA GLN A 68 -2.83 -2.69 -20.16
C GLN A 68 -3.11 -3.59 -18.96
N THR A 69 -2.51 -4.78 -18.94
CA THR A 69 -2.67 -5.72 -17.82
C THR A 69 -2.08 -5.14 -16.54
N PHE A 70 -0.91 -4.50 -16.63
CA PHE A 70 -0.32 -3.83 -15.46
C PHE A 70 -1.28 -2.79 -14.89
N HIS A 71 -1.85 -1.93 -15.74
CA HIS A 71 -2.77 -0.89 -15.29
C HIS A 71 -4.04 -1.48 -14.67
N GLN A 72 -4.55 -2.58 -15.22
CA GLN A 72 -5.71 -3.25 -14.64
C GLN A 72 -5.43 -3.74 -13.23
N HIS A 73 -4.29 -4.39 -13.02
CA HIS A 73 -3.92 -4.89 -11.71
C HIS A 73 -3.65 -3.75 -10.72
N LEU A 74 -2.94 -2.73 -11.18
CA LEU A 74 -2.61 -1.59 -10.34
C LEU A 74 -3.87 -0.83 -9.91
N ARG A 75 -4.78 -0.57 -10.86
CA ARG A 75 -6.03 0.11 -10.57
C ARG A 75 -6.87 -0.66 -9.56
N ALA A 76 -6.94 -1.98 -9.72
CA ALA A 76 -7.69 -2.81 -8.78
C ALA A 76 -7.07 -2.77 -7.39
N ALA A 77 -5.74 -2.80 -7.31
CA ALA A 77 -5.03 -2.70 -6.03
C ALA A 77 -5.30 -1.35 -5.37
N GLU A 78 -5.18 -0.27 -6.13
CA GLU A 78 -5.43 1.08 -5.63
C GLU A 78 -6.86 1.24 -5.12
N ARG A 79 -7.83 0.70 -5.86
CA ARG A 79 -9.23 0.76 -5.46
C ARG A 79 -9.45 0.08 -4.12
N LYS A 80 -8.87 -1.10 -3.94
CA LYS A 80 -9.00 -1.84 -2.69
C LYS A 80 -8.34 -1.13 -1.53
N LEU A 81 -7.19 -0.51 -1.77
CA LEU A 81 -6.48 0.28 -0.77
C LEU A 81 -7.32 1.48 -0.34
N VAL A 82 -7.87 2.20 -1.30
CA VAL A 82 -8.71 3.37 -1.03
C VAL A 82 -9.96 2.96 -0.28
N GLU A 83 -10.63 1.89 -0.69
CA GLU A 83 -11.81 1.39 0.00
C GLU A 83 -11.51 1.03 1.45
N ALA A 84 -10.39 0.38 1.70
CA ALA A 84 -10.01 0.00 3.05
C ALA A 84 -9.75 1.22 3.93
N TYR A 85 -9.14 2.26 3.36
CA TYR A 85 -8.85 3.49 4.08
C TYR A 85 -10.12 4.29 4.38
N VAL A 86 -10.99 4.44 3.37
CA VAL A 86 -12.19 5.26 3.49
C VAL A 86 -13.29 4.54 4.28
N ASN A 87 -13.35 3.22 4.16
CA ASN A 87 -14.41 2.44 4.77
C ASN A 87 -13.85 1.18 5.45
N PRO A 88 -13.13 1.36 6.57
CA PRO A 88 -12.43 0.24 7.22
C PRO A 88 -13.34 -0.84 7.77
N ARG A 89 -14.65 -0.58 7.90
CA ARG A 89 -15.61 -1.55 8.43
C ARG A 89 -16.25 -2.45 7.36
N SER A 90 -15.94 -2.23 6.09
CA SER A 90 -16.55 -2.97 4.99
C SER A 90 -15.80 -4.24 4.62
N ASN A 91 -15.31 -4.94 5.59
CA ASN A 91 -14.61 -6.21 5.38
C ASN A 91 -15.58 -7.37 5.28
#